data_fc61bb47433f24429134497d20c94c59
#
_entry.id   fc61bb47433f24429134497d20c94c59
#
_cell.length_a   1.000
_cell.length_b   1.000
_cell.length_c   1.000
_cell.angle_alpha   90.00
_cell.angle_beta   90.00
_cell.angle_gamma   90.00
#
_symmetry.space_group_name_H-M   'P 1'
#
loop_
_entity.id
_entity.type
_entity.pdbx_description
1 polymer ?
#
loop_
_entity_poly.entity_id
_entity_poly.type
_entity_poly.pdbx_seq_one_letter_code
_entity_poly.pdbx_strand_id
1 'polypeptide(L)'
;MITPQDKELLRQKGISEEQIAEQLTCFEKGFPYLKLAAAASLEKGILAPAAEEQKLYLDAWDAYTRTDKVVVKFVPASGAASRMFKNLFEFLGADYDVPETKFEKTFFEQIEKFAFYNDLNAACEKAFEKNIPALMAEGDYKAVVAALLEAAGLNYGALPKGLLKFHRYEDGSRTPLEEHLVEGALYAANKNGKVNVHFTVSPEHRRLFENLVADKAAVYAKKYGVDYNVTFSEQKPCTDTIAADMNNQPFRDHGKLLFRPGGHGALIENLNDLDADIIFIKNIDNVVPDKLKGDTVLYKKLIAGVLVVLQQKAFAYLELLDSGRYTHEQVLEILQFLQKKLFCKNPETKNLEDAELVLYLKEKLNRPMRVCGMVKNVGEPGGGPFLAYNSDGTISLQILESSQIDMDDPEKKEMFEKGTHFNPVDLVCAVRDYKGHKFDLVNFVDKATGFISYKSKNGKDLKALELPGLWNGAMSDWNTVFVEVSLSTFNPVKTVNDLLREQHQ
;
A
#
# COMPACT_ATOMS: atom_id res chain seq x y z
N MET A 1 -21.54 -28.44 2.04
CA MET A 1 -22.96 -28.00 2.04
C MET A 1 -23.09 -26.86 3.05
N ILE A 2 -23.69 -25.74 2.66
CA ILE A 2 -23.90 -24.56 3.53
C ILE A 2 -25.12 -24.83 4.42
N THR A 3 -24.96 -24.71 5.74
CA THR A 3 -26.01 -24.93 6.74
C THR A 3 -26.84 -23.66 6.98
N PRO A 4 -28.04 -23.74 7.62
CA PRO A 4 -28.78 -22.55 8.02
C PRO A 4 -27.98 -21.60 8.94
N GLN A 5 -27.11 -22.12 9.81
CA GLN A 5 -26.22 -21.30 10.65
C GLN A 5 -25.15 -20.59 9.83
N ASP A 6 -24.63 -21.25 8.79
CA ASP A 6 -23.68 -20.62 7.86
C ASP A 6 -24.34 -19.47 7.10
N LYS A 7 -25.57 -19.62 6.65
CA LYS A 7 -26.34 -18.56 5.95
C LYS A 7 -26.51 -17.32 6.84
N GLU A 8 -26.77 -17.50 8.13
CA GLU A 8 -26.87 -16.39 9.08
C GLU A 8 -25.49 -15.70 9.27
N LEU A 9 -24.41 -16.46 9.34
CA LEU A 9 -23.04 -15.91 9.41
C LEU A 9 -22.70 -15.10 8.14
N LEU A 10 -23.06 -15.64 6.96
CA LEU A 10 -22.86 -14.95 5.68
C LEU A 10 -23.64 -13.63 5.64
N ARG A 11 -24.91 -13.67 6.06
CA ARG A 11 -25.76 -12.47 6.11
C ARG A 11 -25.15 -11.39 7.04
N GLN A 12 -24.64 -11.78 8.21
CA GLN A 12 -23.99 -10.86 9.15
C GLN A 12 -22.72 -10.24 8.56
N LYS A 13 -21.98 -10.97 7.74
CA LYS A 13 -20.79 -10.47 7.06
C LYS A 13 -21.10 -9.69 5.77
N GLY A 14 -22.31 -9.78 5.24
CA GLY A 14 -22.67 -9.22 3.94
C GLY A 14 -22.05 -9.99 2.76
N ILE A 15 -21.82 -11.29 2.91
CA ILE A 15 -21.27 -12.19 1.88
C ILE A 15 -22.41 -13.03 1.29
N SER A 16 -22.51 -13.12 -0.03
CA SER A 16 -23.50 -13.95 -0.70
C SER A 16 -23.05 -15.41 -0.85
N GLU A 17 -24.02 -16.32 -1.06
CA GLU A 17 -23.72 -17.72 -1.36
C GLU A 17 -22.98 -17.86 -2.70
N GLU A 18 -23.28 -16.99 -3.68
CA GLU A 18 -22.60 -16.93 -4.97
C GLU A 18 -21.12 -16.56 -4.81
N GLN A 19 -20.79 -15.58 -3.96
CA GLN A 19 -19.41 -15.23 -3.66
C GLN A 19 -18.64 -16.41 -3.04
N ILE A 20 -19.27 -17.18 -2.16
CA ILE A 20 -18.65 -18.40 -1.60
C ILE A 20 -18.42 -19.45 -2.69
N ALA A 21 -19.37 -19.66 -3.60
CA ALA A 21 -19.23 -20.61 -4.70
C ALA A 21 -18.09 -20.19 -5.65
N GLU A 22 -17.99 -18.89 -5.97
CA GLU A 22 -16.88 -18.33 -6.76
C GLU A 22 -15.53 -18.57 -6.08
N GLN A 23 -15.42 -18.28 -4.76
CA GLN A 23 -14.19 -18.47 -4.01
C GLN A 23 -13.78 -19.94 -3.92
N LEU A 24 -14.73 -20.86 -3.72
CA LEU A 24 -14.45 -22.30 -3.73
C LEU A 24 -13.97 -22.78 -5.11
N THR A 25 -14.56 -22.24 -6.18
CA THR A 25 -14.09 -22.50 -7.55
C THR A 25 -12.65 -22.05 -7.77
N CYS A 26 -12.22 -20.92 -7.15
CA CYS A 26 -10.83 -20.48 -7.21
C CYS A 26 -9.88 -21.49 -6.53
N PHE A 27 -10.28 -22.13 -5.43
CA PHE A 27 -9.46 -23.17 -4.81
C PHE A 27 -9.31 -24.42 -5.68
N GLU A 28 -10.33 -24.76 -6.47
CA GLU A 28 -10.30 -25.91 -7.37
C GLU A 28 -9.47 -25.65 -8.63
N LYS A 29 -9.63 -24.47 -9.24
CA LYS A 29 -9.00 -24.11 -10.52
C LYS A 29 -7.66 -23.43 -10.39
N GLY A 30 -7.37 -22.83 -9.23
CA GLY A 30 -6.24 -21.91 -9.04
C GLY A 30 -6.43 -20.59 -9.79
N PHE A 31 -5.37 -19.79 -9.84
CA PHE A 31 -5.30 -18.56 -10.61
C PHE A 31 -4.27 -18.71 -11.73
N PRO A 32 -4.56 -18.20 -12.94
CA PRO A 32 -3.60 -18.22 -14.03
C PRO A 32 -2.44 -17.28 -13.73
N TYR A 33 -1.24 -17.63 -14.18
CA TYR A 33 -0.14 -16.68 -14.23
C TYR A 33 -0.40 -15.59 -15.28
N LEU A 34 0.06 -14.38 -14.99
CA LEU A 34 -0.06 -13.27 -15.91
C LEU A 34 0.96 -13.39 -17.05
N LYS A 35 0.53 -13.09 -18.28
CA LYS A 35 1.41 -13.08 -19.45
C LYS A 35 2.23 -11.79 -19.46
N LEU A 36 3.54 -11.91 -19.33
CA LEU A 36 4.46 -10.79 -19.38
C LEU A 36 4.85 -10.46 -20.81
N ALA A 37 4.87 -9.17 -21.15
CA ALA A 37 5.46 -8.67 -22.38
C ALA A 37 6.92 -8.21 -22.15
N ALA A 38 7.21 -7.59 -21.01
CA ALA A 38 8.55 -7.18 -20.58
C ALA A 38 8.55 -6.74 -19.11
N ALA A 39 9.72 -6.74 -18.47
CA ALA A 39 9.96 -5.89 -17.30
C ALA A 39 9.98 -4.42 -17.73
N ALA A 40 9.37 -3.54 -16.93
CA ALA A 40 9.47 -2.11 -17.19
C ALA A 40 10.84 -1.56 -16.77
N SER A 41 11.35 -0.61 -17.54
CA SER A 41 12.63 0.05 -17.32
C SER A 41 12.56 1.51 -17.79
N LEU A 42 13.61 2.30 -17.59
CA LEU A 42 13.70 3.68 -18.10
C LEU A 42 13.56 3.76 -19.63
N GLU A 43 13.97 2.72 -20.34
CA GLU A 43 13.80 2.63 -21.80
C GLU A 43 12.39 2.17 -22.19
N LYS A 44 11.68 1.55 -21.26
CA LYS A 44 10.42 0.84 -21.53
C LYS A 44 9.43 0.96 -20.36
N GLY A 45 8.70 2.07 -20.29
CA GLY A 45 7.54 2.21 -19.40
C GLY A 45 7.77 2.96 -18.09
N ILE A 46 9.01 3.29 -17.72
CA ILE A 46 9.29 4.12 -16.53
C ILE A 46 9.76 5.49 -17.00
N LEU A 47 9.08 6.55 -16.58
CA LEU A 47 9.46 7.92 -16.88
C LEU A 47 10.54 8.38 -15.89
N ALA A 48 11.58 9.05 -16.40
CA ALA A 48 12.55 9.79 -15.62
C ALA A 48 12.58 11.24 -16.13
N PRO A 49 11.68 12.12 -15.64
CA PRO A 49 11.55 13.47 -16.15
C PRO A 49 12.87 14.26 -15.98
N ALA A 50 13.30 14.96 -17.03
CA ALA A 50 14.41 15.90 -16.95
C ALA A 50 14.07 17.08 -16.05
N ALA A 51 15.06 17.83 -15.57
CA ALA A 51 14.86 18.91 -14.60
C ALA A 51 13.81 19.95 -15.02
N GLU A 52 13.73 20.29 -16.32
CA GLU A 52 12.75 21.22 -16.86
C GLU A 52 11.32 20.62 -16.80
N GLU A 53 11.17 19.35 -17.13
CA GLU A 53 9.90 18.64 -17.01
C GLU A 53 9.48 18.45 -15.55
N GLN A 54 10.43 18.17 -14.65
CA GLN A 54 10.15 18.11 -13.21
C GLN A 54 9.56 19.41 -12.71
N LYS A 55 10.14 20.55 -13.12
CA LYS A 55 9.60 21.87 -12.75
C LYS A 55 8.17 22.05 -13.23
N LEU A 56 7.87 21.67 -14.47
CA LEU A 56 6.50 21.75 -15.02
C LEU A 56 5.52 20.93 -14.17
N TYR A 57 5.88 19.72 -13.80
CA TYR A 57 5.02 18.86 -12.99
C TYR A 57 4.85 19.38 -11.55
N LEU A 58 5.92 19.90 -10.93
CA LEU A 58 5.84 20.52 -9.61
C LEU A 58 4.95 21.76 -9.62
N ASP A 59 5.10 22.63 -10.63
CA ASP A 59 4.26 23.81 -10.80
C ASP A 59 2.78 23.43 -11.03
N ALA A 60 2.52 22.35 -11.78
CA ALA A 60 1.17 21.83 -12.00
C ALA A 60 0.52 21.32 -10.71
N TRP A 61 1.28 20.60 -9.86
CA TRP A 61 0.78 20.19 -8.56
C TRP A 61 0.49 21.38 -7.64
N ASP A 62 1.41 22.32 -7.55
CA ASP A 62 1.24 23.52 -6.73
C ASP A 62 0.05 24.37 -7.22
N ALA A 63 -0.24 24.41 -8.53
CA ALA A 63 -1.44 25.03 -9.07
C ALA A 63 -2.71 24.25 -8.71
N TYR A 64 -2.66 22.92 -8.78
CA TYR A 64 -3.79 22.06 -8.44
C TYR A 64 -4.23 22.19 -6.98
N THR A 65 -3.28 22.26 -6.04
CA THR A 65 -3.57 22.43 -4.61
C THR A 65 -4.23 23.77 -4.28
N ARG A 66 -4.18 24.76 -5.19
CA ARG A 66 -4.89 26.04 -5.06
C ARG A 66 -6.34 26.01 -5.54
N THR A 67 -6.81 24.88 -6.04
CA THR A 67 -8.20 24.68 -6.44
C THR A 67 -9.05 24.18 -5.26
N ASP A 68 -10.36 24.00 -5.51
CA ASP A 68 -11.30 23.42 -4.52
C ASP A 68 -11.34 21.88 -4.53
N LYS A 69 -10.39 21.26 -5.24
CA LYS A 69 -10.29 19.81 -5.34
C LYS A 69 -9.92 19.16 -4.01
N VAL A 70 -10.50 18.00 -3.76
CA VAL A 70 -10.29 17.24 -2.51
C VAL A 70 -9.13 16.29 -2.69
N VAL A 71 -8.08 16.53 -1.90
CA VAL A 71 -6.90 15.65 -1.82
C VAL A 71 -6.95 14.90 -0.51
N VAL A 72 -6.77 13.57 -0.56
CA VAL A 72 -6.75 12.68 0.62
C VAL A 72 -5.43 11.90 0.62
N LYS A 73 -4.84 11.74 1.79
CA LYS A 73 -3.74 10.80 2.04
C LYS A 73 -4.33 9.54 2.67
N PHE A 74 -4.27 8.43 1.96
CA PHE A 74 -4.76 7.11 2.39
C PHE A 74 -3.59 6.26 2.87
N VAL A 75 -3.66 5.82 4.13
CA VAL A 75 -2.57 5.08 4.79
C VAL A 75 -3.11 3.76 5.35
N PRO A 76 -2.81 2.61 4.72
CA PRO A 76 -3.06 1.32 5.34
C PRO A 76 -2.26 1.16 6.63
N ALA A 77 -2.93 1.01 7.78
CA ALA A 77 -2.30 1.02 9.10
C ALA A 77 -2.74 -0.13 10.03
N SER A 78 -3.50 -1.10 9.52
CA SER A 78 -3.98 -2.26 10.29
C SER A 78 -2.90 -3.32 10.59
N GLY A 79 -1.72 -3.23 9.96
CA GLY A 79 -0.67 -4.22 10.09
C GLY A 79 -0.11 -4.32 11.51
N ALA A 80 -0.25 -5.50 12.14
CA ALA A 80 0.34 -5.79 13.44
C ALA A 80 1.87 -5.73 13.41
N ALA A 81 2.49 -5.24 14.49
CA ALA A 81 3.94 -5.19 14.62
C ALA A 81 4.58 -6.54 15.01
N SER A 82 3.80 -7.61 15.20
CA SER A 82 4.32 -8.92 15.61
C SER A 82 5.44 -9.44 14.70
N ARG A 83 5.35 -9.21 13.38
CA ARG A 83 6.43 -9.59 12.45
C ARG A 83 7.69 -8.75 12.65
N MET A 84 7.57 -7.50 13.05
CA MET A 84 8.70 -6.60 13.33
C MET A 84 9.51 -7.09 14.53
N PHE A 85 8.85 -7.72 15.49
CA PHE A 85 9.47 -8.23 16.72
C PHE A 85 9.69 -9.75 16.72
N LYS A 86 9.55 -10.43 15.58
CA LYS A 86 9.66 -11.88 15.47
C LYS A 86 10.91 -12.43 16.18
N ASN A 87 12.08 -11.88 15.91
CA ASN A 87 13.35 -12.35 16.50
C ASN A 87 13.40 -12.14 18.03
N LEU A 88 12.77 -11.09 18.56
CA LEU A 88 12.69 -10.86 19.99
C LEU A 88 11.69 -11.81 20.68
N PHE A 89 10.60 -12.18 20.02
CA PHE A 89 9.72 -13.25 20.50
C PHE A 89 10.43 -14.60 20.51
N GLU A 90 11.21 -14.89 19.49
CA GLU A 90 12.03 -16.11 19.43
C GLU A 90 13.05 -16.14 20.55
N PHE A 91 13.75 -15.03 20.84
CA PHE A 91 14.67 -14.89 21.96
C PHE A 91 13.97 -15.08 23.32
N LEU A 92 12.79 -14.48 23.50
CA LEU A 92 12.02 -14.63 24.74
C LEU A 92 11.64 -16.09 25.04
N GLY A 93 11.35 -16.88 24.00
CA GLY A 93 11.05 -18.31 24.08
C GLY A 93 12.24 -19.25 24.00
N ALA A 94 13.47 -18.73 23.81
CA ALA A 94 14.67 -19.54 23.67
C ALA A 94 15.11 -20.20 24.99
N ASP A 95 15.93 -21.23 24.89
CA ASP A 95 16.53 -21.95 26.02
C ASP A 95 17.84 -21.32 26.53
N TYR A 96 18.26 -20.21 25.98
CA TYR A 96 19.38 -19.37 26.40
C TYR A 96 18.88 -17.97 26.86
N ASP A 97 19.60 -17.37 27.80
CA ASP A 97 19.20 -16.06 28.42
C ASP A 97 20.03 -14.88 27.99
N VAL A 98 21.17 -15.13 27.36
CA VAL A 98 22.10 -14.07 26.86
C VAL A 98 22.00 -13.99 25.34
N PRO A 99 22.03 -12.80 24.75
CA PRO A 99 21.95 -12.62 23.29
C PRO A 99 23.03 -13.42 22.54
N GLU A 100 22.61 -14.33 21.64
CA GLU A 100 23.51 -15.16 20.86
C GLU A 100 23.57 -14.76 19.39
N THR A 101 22.41 -14.45 18.79
CA THR A 101 22.34 -14.10 17.37
C THR A 101 22.87 -12.67 17.12
N LYS A 102 23.32 -12.42 15.89
CA LYS A 102 23.73 -11.06 15.48
C LYS A 102 22.61 -10.04 15.68
N PHE A 103 21.35 -10.44 15.41
CA PHE A 103 20.19 -9.56 15.56
C PHE A 103 20.02 -9.11 17.03
N GLU A 104 20.03 -10.06 17.96
CA GLU A 104 19.87 -9.82 19.39
C GLU A 104 21.03 -8.95 19.94
N LYS A 105 22.28 -9.29 19.58
CA LYS A 105 23.46 -8.51 19.97
C LYS A 105 23.34 -7.08 19.50
N THR A 106 23.01 -6.85 18.22
CA THR A 106 22.82 -5.51 17.66
C THR A 106 21.71 -4.74 18.38
N PHE A 107 20.58 -5.40 18.70
CA PHE A 107 19.48 -4.80 19.44
C PHE A 107 19.92 -4.25 20.79
N PHE A 108 20.60 -5.07 21.61
CA PHE A 108 21.03 -4.67 22.95
C PHE A 108 22.22 -3.74 22.97
N GLU A 109 23.20 -3.91 22.07
CA GLU A 109 24.37 -3.02 21.95
C GLU A 109 23.96 -1.59 21.56
N GLN A 110 22.86 -1.42 20.83
CA GLN A 110 22.39 -0.13 20.35
C GLN A 110 21.04 0.27 20.96
N ILE A 111 20.60 -0.36 22.03
CA ILE A 111 19.26 -0.18 22.60
C ILE A 111 18.93 1.27 22.94
N GLU A 112 19.92 2.07 23.35
CA GLU A 112 19.75 3.49 23.68
C GLU A 112 19.39 4.36 22.48
N LYS A 113 19.62 3.87 21.25
CA LYS A 113 19.32 4.62 20.02
C LYS A 113 17.83 4.56 19.66
N PHE A 114 17.08 3.58 20.16
CA PHE A 114 15.66 3.50 19.86
C PHE A 114 14.88 4.67 20.44
N ALA A 115 13.95 5.20 19.67
CA ALA A 115 13.08 6.32 20.07
C ALA A 115 12.22 6.00 21.31
N PHE A 116 11.97 4.74 21.57
CA PHE A 116 11.21 4.23 22.71
C PHE A 116 12.07 3.88 23.94
N TYR A 117 13.40 4.10 23.90
CA TYR A 117 14.31 3.68 24.97
C TYR A 117 13.90 4.20 26.37
N ASN A 118 13.57 5.49 26.47
CA ASN A 118 13.19 6.07 27.76
C ASN A 118 11.89 5.47 28.31
N ASP A 119 10.91 5.21 27.45
CA ASP A 119 9.66 4.56 27.87
C ASP A 119 9.89 3.12 28.29
N LEU A 120 10.76 2.40 27.55
CA LEU A 120 11.15 1.03 27.89
C LEU A 120 11.90 0.99 29.22
N ASN A 121 12.82 1.91 29.46
CA ASN A 121 13.53 2.00 30.73
C ASN A 121 12.58 2.22 31.91
N ALA A 122 11.63 3.15 31.77
CA ALA A 122 10.60 3.39 32.77
C ALA A 122 9.68 2.17 32.98
N ALA A 123 9.38 1.42 31.92
CA ALA A 123 8.61 0.16 32.00
C ALA A 123 9.39 -0.92 32.77
N CYS A 124 10.70 -1.04 32.55
CA CYS A 124 11.57 -1.94 33.31
C CYS A 124 11.63 -1.55 34.81
N GLU A 125 11.82 -0.27 35.11
CA GLU A 125 11.84 0.23 36.49
C GLU A 125 10.52 -0.06 37.20
N LYS A 126 9.40 0.11 36.51
CA LYS A 126 8.07 -0.19 37.07
C LYS A 126 7.82 -1.68 37.30
N ALA A 127 8.27 -2.53 36.36
CA ALA A 127 7.96 -3.98 36.39
C ALA A 127 8.97 -4.77 37.27
N PHE A 128 10.24 -4.35 37.30
CA PHE A 128 11.33 -5.10 37.89
C PHE A 128 12.13 -4.33 38.94
N GLU A 129 11.73 -3.08 39.24
CA GLU A 129 12.46 -2.16 40.14
C GLU A 129 13.92 -1.91 39.72
N LYS A 130 14.24 -2.13 38.43
CA LYS A 130 15.56 -1.99 37.83
C LYS A 130 15.49 -1.33 36.45
N ASN A 131 16.45 -0.51 36.15
CA ASN A 131 16.60 0.07 34.81
C ASN A 131 17.25 -0.91 33.83
N ILE A 132 17.22 -0.61 32.53
CA ILE A 132 17.76 -1.46 31.47
C ILE A 132 19.24 -1.80 31.72
N PRO A 133 20.16 -0.82 32.01
CA PRO A 133 21.56 -1.16 32.28
C PRO A 133 21.75 -2.13 33.45
N ALA A 134 20.98 -2.01 34.51
CA ALA A 134 21.06 -2.92 35.66
C ALA A 134 20.62 -4.34 35.30
N LEU A 135 19.50 -4.48 34.59
CA LEU A 135 19.02 -5.80 34.11
C LEU A 135 20.04 -6.45 33.18
N MET A 136 20.61 -5.70 32.24
CA MET A 136 21.64 -6.21 31.32
C MET A 136 22.93 -6.62 32.07
N ALA A 137 23.35 -5.85 33.09
CA ALA A 137 24.52 -6.17 33.90
C ALA A 137 24.36 -7.47 34.71
N GLU A 138 23.12 -7.81 35.08
CA GLU A 138 22.77 -9.07 35.74
C GLU A 138 22.55 -10.25 34.76
N GLY A 139 22.58 -9.98 33.45
CA GLY A 139 22.30 -10.97 32.41
C GLY A 139 20.81 -11.20 32.14
N ASP A 140 19.93 -10.40 32.73
CA ASP A 140 18.47 -10.53 32.56
C ASP A 140 17.95 -9.76 31.34
N TYR A 141 18.41 -10.15 30.16
CA TYR A 141 18.01 -9.57 28.86
C TYR A 141 16.54 -9.87 28.53
N LYS A 142 16.02 -11.04 28.97
CA LYS A 142 14.62 -11.41 28.72
C LYS A 142 13.63 -10.51 29.44
N ALA A 143 13.97 -9.99 30.63
CA ALA A 143 13.13 -9.03 31.34
C ALA A 143 12.95 -7.72 30.51
N VAL A 144 14.03 -7.25 29.87
CA VAL A 144 13.95 -6.07 28.98
C VAL A 144 13.03 -6.34 27.78
N VAL A 145 13.14 -7.53 27.15
CA VAL A 145 12.28 -7.91 26.02
C VAL A 145 10.83 -8.07 26.45
N ALA A 146 10.57 -8.69 27.60
CA ALA A 146 9.24 -8.82 28.18
C ALA A 146 8.59 -7.43 28.44
N ALA A 147 9.35 -6.51 29.03
CA ALA A 147 8.90 -5.12 29.23
C ALA A 147 8.56 -4.39 27.92
N LEU A 148 9.26 -4.71 26.81
CA LEU A 148 8.97 -4.15 25.50
C LEU A 148 7.69 -4.74 24.89
N LEU A 149 7.56 -6.07 24.92
CA LEU A 149 6.58 -6.80 24.11
C LEU A 149 5.26 -7.08 24.81
N GLU A 150 5.27 -7.30 26.13
CA GLU A 150 4.12 -7.79 26.88
C GLU A 150 3.23 -6.66 27.43
N ALA A 151 1.98 -7.01 27.74
CA ALA A 151 0.97 -6.05 28.23
C ALA A 151 1.32 -5.40 29.58
N ALA A 152 2.18 -6.03 30.38
CA ALA A 152 2.67 -5.47 31.65
C ALA A 152 3.67 -4.31 31.44
N GLY A 153 4.27 -4.23 30.26
CA GLY A 153 5.20 -3.17 29.84
C GLY A 153 4.62 -2.25 28.77
N LEU A 154 5.34 -2.10 27.64
CA LEU A 154 4.92 -1.24 26.52
C LEU A 154 3.89 -1.90 25.60
N ASN A 155 3.70 -3.20 25.68
CA ASN A 155 2.76 -3.96 24.85
C ASN A 155 3.02 -3.87 23.33
N TYR A 156 4.26 -3.60 22.92
CA TYR A 156 4.61 -3.40 21.51
C TYR A 156 4.38 -4.66 20.66
N GLY A 157 4.41 -5.84 21.28
CA GLY A 157 4.13 -7.12 20.62
C GLY A 157 2.70 -7.26 20.07
N ALA A 158 1.73 -6.53 20.66
CA ALA A 158 0.32 -6.57 20.27
C ALA A 158 -0.14 -5.31 19.53
N LEU A 159 0.64 -4.22 19.54
CA LEU A 159 0.25 -2.96 18.92
C LEU A 159 0.56 -2.96 17.40
N PRO A 160 -0.18 -2.17 16.61
CA PRO A 160 0.14 -1.94 15.22
C PRO A 160 1.32 -0.97 15.08
N LYS A 161 2.09 -1.09 13.99
CA LYS A 161 3.28 -0.25 13.73
C LYS A 161 3.00 1.25 13.84
N GLY A 162 1.82 1.70 13.41
CA GLY A 162 1.44 3.12 13.42
C GLY A 162 1.47 3.79 14.78
N LEU A 163 1.44 3.02 15.87
CA LEU A 163 1.41 3.49 17.26
C LEU A 163 2.76 3.36 17.99
N LEU A 164 3.78 2.77 17.36
CA LEU A 164 5.10 2.59 17.96
C LEU A 164 5.97 3.81 17.74
N LYS A 165 6.82 4.18 18.70
CA LYS A 165 7.75 5.29 18.54
C LYS A 165 8.88 4.90 17.60
N PHE A 166 8.97 5.58 16.44
CA PHE A 166 9.98 5.32 15.42
C PHE A 166 11.14 6.30 15.46
N HIS A 167 10.87 7.59 15.61
CA HIS A 167 11.88 8.63 15.48
C HIS A 167 11.97 9.50 16.74
N ARG A 168 13.19 9.83 17.12
CA ARG A 168 13.50 10.73 18.25
C ARG A 168 13.71 12.14 17.75
N TYR A 169 13.16 13.11 18.49
CA TYR A 169 13.33 14.54 18.29
C TYR A 169 13.70 15.21 19.60
N GLU A 170 14.16 16.46 19.56
CA GLU A 170 14.46 17.23 20.76
C GLU A 170 13.23 17.43 21.66
N ASP A 171 12.05 17.58 21.05
CA ASP A 171 10.77 17.79 21.71
C ASP A 171 10.01 16.50 22.03
N GLY A 172 10.62 15.33 21.83
CA GLY A 172 10.03 14.03 22.12
C GLY A 172 10.30 12.96 21.07
N SER A 173 9.39 12.01 20.94
CA SER A 173 9.46 10.96 19.91
C SER A 173 8.16 10.88 19.14
N ARG A 174 8.24 10.52 17.86
CA ARG A 174 7.07 10.40 16.99
C ARG A 174 6.83 8.97 16.55
N THR A 175 5.55 8.66 16.40
CA THR A 175 5.04 7.44 15.78
C THR A 175 4.93 7.61 14.27
N PRO A 176 4.81 6.51 13.50
CA PRO A 176 4.52 6.59 12.07
C PRO A 176 3.23 7.36 11.75
N LEU A 177 2.18 7.25 12.58
CA LEU A 177 0.97 8.05 12.40
C LEU A 177 1.30 9.54 12.41
N GLU A 178 2.07 10.00 13.39
CA GLU A 178 2.49 11.41 13.51
C GLU A 178 3.32 11.86 12.31
N GLU A 179 4.24 11.00 11.83
CA GLU A 179 5.02 11.29 10.62
C GLU A 179 4.13 11.41 9.37
N HIS A 180 3.06 10.62 9.26
CA HIS A 180 2.09 10.75 8.17
C HIS A 180 1.25 12.02 8.27
N LEU A 181 0.94 12.52 9.46
CA LEU A 181 0.31 13.85 9.62
C LEU A 181 1.23 14.95 9.11
N VAL A 182 2.51 14.92 9.51
CA VAL A 182 3.52 15.89 9.04
C VAL A 182 3.66 15.85 7.52
N GLU A 183 3.79 14.66 6.93
CA GLU A 183 3.85 14.50 5.47
C GLU A 183 2.60 15.08 4.78
N GLY A 184 1.41 14.84 5.32
CA GLY A 184 0.16 15.39 4.82
C GLY A 184 0.19 16.91 4.71
N ALA A 185 0.69 17.59 5.76
CA ALA A 185 0.85 19.04 5.76
C ALA A 185 1.83 19.54 4.68
N LEU A 186 2.90 18.77 4.40
CA LEU A 186 3.98 19.20 3.51
C LEU A 186 3.65 19.08 2.03
N TYR A 187 2.78 18.16 1.60
CA TYR A 187 2.49 17.96 0.17
C TYR A 187 1.00 17.80 -0.21
N ALA A 188 0.10 17.61 0.76
CA ALA A 188 -1.31 17.33 0.51
C ALA A 188 -2.28 18.40 1.06
N ALA A 189 -1.78 19.51 1.59
CA ALA A 189 -2.59 20.62 2.04
C ALA A 189 -3.20 21.37 0.84
N ASN A 190 -4.50 21.70 0.92
CA ASN A 190 -5.16 22.52 -0.09
C ASN A 190 -4.96 24.04 0.17
N LYS A 191 -5.53 24.90 -0.70
CA LYS A 191 -5.42 26.37 -0.60
C LYS A 191 -5.87 26.96 0.74
N ASN A 192 -6.75 26.27 1.47
CA ASN A 192 -7.28 26.70 2.76
C ASN A 192 -6.49 26.10 3.95
N GLY A 193 -5.36 25.43 3.67
CA GLY A 193 -4.58 24.72 4.67
C GLY A 193 -5.23 23.43 5.18
N LYS A 194 -6.29 22.93 4.54
CA LYS A 194 -6.95 21.69 4.94
C LYS A 194 -6.16 20.48 4.48
N VAL A 195 -5.91 19.55 5.41
CA VAL A 195 -5.20 18.28 5.18
C VAL A 195 -6.13 17.13 5.54
N ASN A 196 -6.50 16.30 4.55
CA ASN A 196 -7.29 15.10 4.81
C ASN A 196 -6.38 13.88 4.85
N VAL A 197 -6.41 13.15 5.97
CA VAL A 197 -5.69 11.89 6.13
C VAL A 197 -6.67 10.80 6.54
N HIS A 198 -6.63 9.68 5.83
CA HIS A 198 -7.47 8.53 6.11
C HIS A 198 -6.61 7.32 6.44
N PHE A 199 -6.83 6.72 7.61
CA PHE A 199 -6.15 5.50 8.03
C PHE A 199 -7.11 4.31 7.99
N THR A 200 -6.67 3.18 7.43
CA THR A 200 -7.36 1.91 7.66
C THR A 200 -6.73 1.21 8.85
N VAL A 201 -7.54 0.86 9.82
CA VAL A 201 -7.10 0.30 11.11
C VAL A 201 -7.85 -0.99 11.42
N SER A 202 -7.32 -1.81 12.33
CA SER A 202 -8.07 -2.93 12.87
C SER A 202 -9.05 -2.45 13.95
N PRO A 203 -10.23 -3.09 14.10
CA PRO A 203 -11.25 -2.67 15.06
C PRO A 203 -10.73 -2.56 16.49
N GLU A 204 -9.92 -3.52 16.92
CA GLU A 204 -9.35 -3.61 18.27
C GLU A 204 -8.40 -2.44 18.60
N HIS A 205 -7.78 -1.81 17.59
CA HIS A 205 -6.81 -0.73 17.80
C HIS A 205 -7.36 0.66 17.45
N ARG A 206 -8.53 0.74 16.84
CA ARG A 206 -9.12 2.00 16.36
C ARG A 206 -9.11 3.10 17.40
N ARG A 207 -9.55 2.79 18.61
CA ARG A 207 -9.61 3.77 19.70
C ARG A 207 -8.24 4.34 20.08
N LEU A 208 -7.20 3.52 19.99
CA LEU A 208 -5.82 3.96 20.28
C LEU A 208 -5.34 4.96 19.23
N PHE A 209 -5.65 4.72 17.95
CA PHE A 209 -5.37 5.66 16.87
C PHE A 209 -6.15 6.97 17.05
N GLU A 210 -7.44 6.90 17.34
CA GLU A 210 -8.28 8.08 17.58
C GLU A 210 -7.75 8.92 18.74
N ASN A 211 -7.35 8.30 19.84
CA ASN A 211 -6.76 8.98 21.00
C ASN A 211 -5.44 9.69 20.62
N LEU A 212 -4.55 9.02 19.89
CA LEU A 212 -3.29 9.60 19.47
C LEU A 212 -3.50 10.82 18.56
N VAL A 213 -4.48 10.74 17.63
CA VAL A 213 -4.85 11.88 16.78
C VAL A 213 -5.42 13.03 17.62
N ALA A 214 -6.29 12.75 18.58
CA ALA A 214 -6.86 13.77 19.47
C ALA A 214 -5.77 14.53 20.26
N ASP A 215 -4.73 13.81 20.69
CA ASP A 215 -3.61 14.40 21.44
C ASP A 215 -2.65 15.21 20.56
N LYS A 216 -2.45 14.80 19.30
CA LYS A 216 -1.34 15.29 18.47
C LYS A 216 -1.76 16.18 17.32
N ALA A 217 -2.96 16.03 16.74
CA ALA A 217 -3.34 16.78 15.54
C ALA A 217 -3.29 18.29 15.74
N ALA A 218 -3.76 18.79 16.90
CA ALA A 218 -3.72 20.22 17.21
C ALA A 218 -2.30 20.78 17.31
N VAL A 219 -1.34 20.00 17.81
CA VAL A 219 0.07 20.39 17.90
C VAL A 219 0.66 20.57 16.50
N TYR A 220 0.44 19.61 15.61
CA TYR A 220 0.92 19.69 14.23
C TYR A 220 0.15 20.73 13.42
N ALA A 221 -1.16 20.90 13.63
CA ALA A 221 -1.96 21.94 13.01
C ALA A 221 -1.36 23.33 13.28
N LYS A 222 -1.01 23.61 14.54
CA LYS A 222 -0.35 24.86 14.93
C LYS A 222 1.05 24.98 14.34
N LYS A 223 1.85 23.90 14.37
CA LYS A 223 3.24 23.88 13.88
C LYS A 223 3.32 24.17 12.38
N TYR A 224 2.42 23.61 11.58
CA TYR A 224 2.44 23.69 10.10
C TYR A 224 1.41 24.68 9.52
N GLY A 225 0.59 25.33 10.36
CA GLY A 225 -0.42 26.29 9.89
C GLY A 225 -1.53 25.64 9.06
N VAL A 226 -1.94 24.43 9.41
CA VAL A 226 -2.93 23.62 8.69
C VAL A 226 -4.10 23.21 9.57
N ASP A 227 -5.18 22.74 8.95
CA ASP A 227 -6.34 22.13 9.60
C ASP A 227 -6.47 20.66 9.19
N TYR A 228 -6.36 19.74 10.15
CA TYR A 228 -6.43 18.32 9.90
C TYR A 228 -7.86 17.79 9.97
N ASN A 229 -8.24 17.06 8.93
CA ASN A 229 -9.40 16.18 8.93
C ASN A 229 -8.91 14.72 8.86
N VAL A 230 -8.82 14.06 10.02
CA VAL A 230 -8.36 12.68 10.12
C VAL A 230 -9.56 11.76 10.26
N THR A 231 -9.64 10.78 9.38
CA THR A 231 -10.73 9.80 9.36
C THR A 231 -10.17 8.37 9.42
N PHE A 232 -11.01 7.44 9.85
CA PHE A 232 -10.64 6.03 10.01
C PHE A 232 -11.69 5.13 9.36
N SER A 233 -11.24 4.02 8.78
CA SER A 233 -12.10 2.91 8.42
C SER A 233 -11.47 1.59 8.82
N GLU A 234 -12.29 0.55 8.82
CA GLU A 234 -11.88 -0.83 9.07
C GLU A 234 -12.10 -1.63 7.79
N GLN A 235 -11.33 -2.70 7.59
CA GLN A 235 -11.60 -3.60 6.49
C GLN A 235 -13.05 -4.12 6.60
N LYS A 236 -13.80 -4.04 5.51
CA LYS A 236 -15.21 -4.45 5.50
C LYS A 236 -15.34 -5.96 5.66
N PRO A 237 -16.22 -6.47 6.55
CA PRO A 237 -16.42 -7.91 6.73
C PRO A 237 -16.87 -8.65 5.47
N CYS A 238 -17.53 -7.96 4.53
CA CYS A 238 -17.93 -8.54 3.23
C CYS A 238 -16.75 -8.87 2.30
N THR A 239 -15.55 -8.38 2.62
CA THR A 239 -14.31 -8.69 1.90
C THR A 239 -13.53 -9.86 2.49
N ASP A 240 -14.00 -10.44 3.58
CA ASP A 240 -13.41 -11.67 4.12
C ASP A 240 -13.61 -12.82 3.14
N THR A 241 -12.61 -13.68 3.06
CA THR A 241 -12.63 -14.85 2.18
C THR A 241 -12.80 -16.13 2.98
N ILE A 242 -13.52 -17.10 2.41
CA ILE A 242 -13.65 -18.42 3.03
C ILE A 242 -12.30 -19.14 3.00
N ALA A 243 -11.97 -19.87 4.08
CA ALA A 243 -10.86 -20.82 4.05
C ALA A 243 -11.32 -22.18 3.52
N ALA A 244 -10.44 -22.89 2.83
CA ALA A 244 -10.68 -24.25 2.36
C ALA A 244 -9.69 -25.24 3.00
N ASP A 245 -10.10 -26.49 3.14
CA ASP A 245 -9.19 -27.58 3.49
C ASP A 245 -8.33 -28.00 2.27
N MET A 246 -7.46 -28.97 2.46
CA MET A 246 -6.58 -29.44 1.39
C MET A 246 -7.32 -30.13 0.24
N ASN A 247 -8.60 -30.49 0.43
CA ASN A 247 -9.49 -31.08 -0.56
C ASN A 247 -10.42 -30.03 -1.21
N ASN A 248 -10.16 -28.73 -1.02
CA ASN A 248 -10.96 -27.61 -1.52
C ASN A 248 -12.38 -27.53 -0.93
N GLN A 249 -12.64 -28.21 0.19
CA GLN A 249 -13.90 -28.07 0.90
C GLN A 249 -13.84 -26.93 1.91
N PRO A 250 -14.98 -26.27 2.22
CA PRO A 250 -15.01 -25.21 3.23
C PRO A 250 -14.39 -25.66 4.55
N PHE A 251 -13.36 -24.96 5.01
CA PHE A 251 -12.71 -25.27 6.29
C PHE A 251 -13.63 -24.87 7.45
N ARG A 252 -13.78 -25.78 8.40
CA ARG A 252 -14.60 -25.56 9.60
C ARG A 252 -13.77 -25.63 10.87
N ASP A 253 -13.93 -24.60 11.68
CA ASP A 253 -13.37 -24.52 13.02
C ASP A 253 -14.53 -24.64 14.03
N HIS A 254 -14.49 -25.68 14.89
CA HIS A 254 -15.58 -26.01 15.80
C HIS A 254 -16.98 -26.03 15.12
N GLY A 255 -17.06 -26.59 13.91
CA GLY A 255 -18.30 -26.72 13.13
C GLY A 255 -18.74 -25.47 12.36
N LYS A 256 -18.11 -24.31 12.58
CA LYS A 256 -18.41 -23.04 11.89
C LYS A 256 -17.47 -22.83 10.70
N LEU A 257 -17.96 -22.20 9.63
CA LEU A 257 -17.13 -21.78 8.52
C LEU A 257 -16.02 -20.82 9.01
N LEU A 258 -14.81 -21.04 8.57
CA LEU A 258 -13.69 -20.16 8.86
C LEU A 258 -13.52 -19.14 7.75
N PHE A 259 -13.56 -17.87 8.12
CA PHE A 259 -13.22 -16.73 7.26
C PHE A 259 -11.88 -16.15 7.63
N ARG A 260 -11.21 -15.58 6.65
CA ARG A 260 -9.95 -14.87 6.82
C ARG A 260 -10.02 -13.52 6.12
N PRO A 261 -9.29 -12.50 6.63
CA PRO A 261 -9.14 -11.25 5.90
C PRO A 261 -8.62 -11.50 4.48
N GLY A 262 -9.20 -10.83 3.49
CA GLY A 262 -8.85 -10.97 2.07
C GLY A 262 -7.51 -10.33 1.66
N GLY A 263 -6.66 -9.96 2.62
CA GLY A 263 -5.41 -9.25 2.39
C GLY A 263 -5.61 -7.76 2.09
N HIS A 264 -4.54 -7.06 1.66
CA HIS A 264 -4.64 -5.62 1.37
C HIS A 264 -5.50 -5.30 0.14
N GLY A 265 -5.81 -6.28 -0.70
CA GLY A 265 -6.75 -6.12 -1.82
C GLY A 265 -8.16 -5.79 -1.38
N ALA A 266 -8.58 -6.24 -0.20
CA ALA A 266 -9.85 -5.88 0.41
C ALA A 266 -10.03 -4.35 0.59
N LEU A 267 -8.94 -3.62 0.72
CA LEU A 267 -8.94 -2.17 0.96
C LEU A 267 -9.37 -1.35 -0.26
N ILE A 268 -9.57 -1.96 -1.43
CA ILE A 268 -10.17 -1.27 -2.58
C ILE A 268 -11.59 -0.78 -2.24
N GLU A 269 -12.32 -1.51 -1.41
CA GLU A 269 -13.64 -1.13 -0.92
C GLU A 269 -13.58 0.11 0.00
N ASN A 270 -12.55 0.19 0.86
CA ASN A 270 -12.31 1.36 1.71
C ASN A 270 -11.90 2.57 0.87
N LEU A 271 -11.06 2.36 -0.14
CA LEU A 271 -10.64 3.41 -1.07
C LEU A 271 -11.84 3.93 -1.88
N ASN A 272 -12.72 3.02 -2.30
CA ASN A 272 -13.94 3.32 -3.05
C ASN A 272 -14.92 4.19 -2.26
N ASP A 273 -14.95 4.11 -0.93
CA ASP A 273 -15.84 4.91 -0.09
C ASP A 273 -15.39 6.38 0.02
N LEU A 274 -14.11 6.68 -0.26
CA LEU A 274 -13.60 8.05 -0.12
C LEU A 274 -14.19 9.00 -1.16
N ASP A 275 -14.62 10.16 -0.71
CA ASP A 275 -15.03 11.26 -1.58
C ASP A 275 -13.83 12.19 -1.82
N ALA A 276 -13.07 11.88 -2.86
CA ALA A 276 -11.84 12.59 -3.21
C ALA A 276 -11.69 12.76 -4.72
N ASP A 277 -10.89 13.74 -5.13
CA ASP A 277 -10.42 13.89 -6.51
C ASP A 277 -9.08 13.18 -6.69
N ILE A 278 -8.16 13.37 -5.74
CA ILE A 278 -6.81 12.80 -5.72
C ILE A 278 -6.58 12.08 -4.39
N ILE A 279 -5.99 10.89 -4.47
CA ILE A 279 -5.64 10.08 -3.29
C ILE A 279 -4.18 9.67 -3.37
N PHE A 280 -3.38 10.10 -2.37
CA PHE A 280 -2.04 9.55 -2.14
C PHE A 280 -2.12 8.27 -1.33
N ILE A 281 -1.40 7.23 -1.74
CA ILE A 281 -1.30 5.97 -1.00
C ILE A 281 0.15 5.73 -0.61
N LYS A 282 0.38 5.42 0.67
CA LYS A 282 1.70 5.08 1.22
C LYS A 282 1.54 4.17 2.42
N ASN A 283 2.41 3.18 2.57
CA ASN A 283 2.39 2.30 3.73
C ASN A 283 2.77 3.04 5.02
N ILE A 284 2.16 2.62 6.15
CA ILE A 284 2.32 3.23 7.46
C ILE A 284 3.79 3.28 7.92
N ASP A 285 4.58 2.27 7.60
CA ASP A 285 5.95 2.10 8.09
C ASP A 285 7.04 2.72 7.20
N ASN A 286 6.67 3.25 6.03
CA ASN A 286 7.62 3.92 5.13
C ASN A 286 7.68 5.42 5.44
N VAL A 287 8.33 5.78 6.53
CA VAL A 287 8.47 7.16 7.03
C VAL A 287 9.90 7.45 7.43
N VAL A 288 10.28 8.72 7.41
CA VAL A 288 11.61 9.20 7.80
C VAL A 288 11.49 10.41 8.72
N PRO A 289 12.53 10.73 9.53
CA PRO A 289 12.55 11.95 10.34
C PRO A 289 12.56 13.23 9.48
N ASP A 290 12.20 14.37 10.07
CA ASP A 290 12.02 15.65 9.38
C ASP A 290 13.23 16.06 8.51
N LYS A 291 14.44 15.78 8.97
CA LYS A 291 15.69 16.11 8.25
C LYS A 291 15.82 15.40 6.89
N LEU A 292 15.11 14.30 6.68
CA LEU A 292 15.15 13.50 5.44
C LEU A 292 13.86 13.60 4.61
N LYS A 293 12.83 14.34 5.07
CA LYS A 293 11.55 14.46 4.36
C LYS A 293 11.62 15.23 3.04
N GLY A 294 12.69 15.98 2.79
CA GLY A 294 12.83 16.78 1.57
C GLY A 294 12.58 15.98 0.30
N ASP A 295 13.23 14.83 0.16
CA ASP A 295 13.06 13.94 -1.00
C ASP A 295 11.65 13.35 -1.07
N THR A 296 11.10 12.92 0.06
CA THR A 296 9.72 12.41 0.13
C THR A 296 8.74 13.45 -0.41
N VAL A 297 8.85 14.70 0.03
CA VAL A 297 7.97 15.80 -0.40
C VAL A 297 8.15 16.09 -1.88
N LEU A 298 9.41 16.19 -2.34
CA LEU A 298 9.74 16.46 -3.74
C LEU A 298 9.11 15.42 -4.67
N TYR A 299 9.37 14.15 -4.41
CA TYR A 299 8.89 13.07 -5.29
C TYR A 299 7.39 12.83 -5.17
N LYS A 300 6.78 13.04 -3.99
CA LYS A 300 5.31 13.02 -3.86
C LYS A 300 4.65 14.10 -4.71
N LYS A 301 5.15 15.32 -4.67
CA LYS A 301 4.67 16.41 -5.54
C LYS A 301 4.92 16.11 -7.01
N LEU A 302 6.07 15.53 -7.35
CA LEU A 302 6.42 15.19 -8.72
C LEU A 302 5.44 14.18 -9.33
N ILE A 303 5.20 13.04 -8.67
CA ILE A 303 4.27 12.02 -9.19
C ILE A 303 2.83 12.55 -9.24
N ALA A 304 2.43 13.40 -8.30
CA ALA A 304 1.13 14.06 -8.32
C ALA A 304 1.00 15.05 -9.48
N GLY A 305 2.05 15.81 -9.77
CA GLY A 305 2.08 16.71 -10.93
C GLY A 305 2.00 15.97 -12.26
N VAL A 306 2.71 14.84 -12.39
CA VAL A 306 2.60 13.95 -13.56
C VAL A 306 1.15 13.49 -13.73
N LEU A 307 0.50 13.03 -12.64
CA LEU A 307 -0.90 12.60 -12.65
C LEU A 307 -1.82 13.70 -13.15
N VAL A 308 -1.72 14.90 -12.56
CA VAL A 308 -2.60 16.04 -12.91
C VAL A 308 -2.46 16.43 -14.37
N VAL A 309 -1.24 16.53 -14.89
CA VAL A 309 -0.99 16.90 -16.30
C VAL A 309 -1.56 15.86 -17.25
N LEU A 310 -1.34 14.57 -16.97
CA LEU A 310 -1.84 13.48 -17.83
C LEU A 310 -3.37 13.37 -17.76
N GLN A 311 -3.96 13.52 -16.58
CA GLN A 311 -5.40 13.49 -16.39
C GLN A 311 -6.08 14.65 -17.14
N GLN A 312 -5.58 15.88 -17.01
CA GLN A 312 -6.13 17.04 -17.73
C GLN A 312 -6.08 16.84 -19.23
N LYS A 313 -4.98 16.27 -19.75
CA LYS A 313 -4.86 15.97 -21.19
C LYS A 313 -5.86 14.88 -21.62
N ALA A 314 -6.00 13.81 -20.84
CA ALA A 314 -6.98 12.76 -21.10
C ALA A 314 -8.42 13.29 -21.08
N PHE A 315 -8.75 14.17 -20.15
CA PHE A 315 -10.07 14.79 -20.05
C PHE A 315 -10.38 15.70 -21.25
N ALA A 316 -9.42 16.52 -21.68
CA ALA A 316 -9.58 17.35 -22.88
C ALA A 316 -9.82 16.49 -24.14
N TYR A 317 -9.16 15.34 -24.25
CA TYR A 317 -9.39 14.39 -25.34
C TYR A 317 -10.77 13.74 -25.26
N LEU A 318 -11.24 13.35 -24.09
CA LEU A 318 -12.57 12.79 -23.90
C LEU A 318 -13.67 13.80 -24.26
N GLU A 319 -13.51 15.07 -23.85
CA GLU A 319 -14.40 16.16 -24.22
C GLU A 319 -14.42 16.40 -25.76
N LEU A 320 -13.24 16.37 -26.40
CA LEU A 320 -13.13 16.47 -27.85
C LEU A 320 -13.87 15.32 -28.56
N LEU A 321 -13.64 14.07 -28.12
CA LEU A 321 -14.30 12.89 -28.68
C LEU A 321 -15.83 12.93 -28.46
N ASP A 322 -16.29 13.40 -27.29
CA ASP A 322 -17.71 13.55 -26.98
C ASP A 322 -18.38 14.64 -27.85
N SER A 323 -17.65 15.65 -28.26
CA SER A 323 -18.18 16.72 -29.11
C SER A 323 -18.55 16.23 -30.51
N GLY A 324 -18.01 15.11 -30.97
CA GLY A 324 -18.16 14.61 -32.34
C GLY A 324 -17.48 15.50 -33.40
N ARG A 325 -16.72 16.53 -32.99
CA ARG A 325 -16.05 17.50 -33.87
C ARG A 325 -14.54 17.29 -33.83
N TYR A 326 -14.08 16.19 -34.35
CA TYR A 326 -12.66 15.84 -34.41
C TYR A 326 -12.26 15.41 -35.84
N THR A 327 -10.99 15.55 -36.14
CA THR A 327 -10.40 15.06 -37.40
C THR A 327 -9.77 13.70 -37.17
N HIS A 328 -9.50 12.97 -38.28
CA HIS A 328 -8.76 11.71 -38.23
C HIS A 328 -7.37 11.90 -37.57
N GLU A 329 -6.66 12.97 -37.87
CA GLU A 329 -5.34 13.27 -37.29
C GLU A 329 -5.43 13.45 -35.77
N GLN A 330 -6.51 14.07 -35.26
CA GLN A 330 -6.74 14.19 -33.83
C GLN A 330 -7.02 12.84 -33.16
N VAL A 331 -7.77 11.96 -33.81
CA VAL A 331 -7.98 10.58 -33.31
C VAL A 331 -6.65 9.82 -33.23
N LEU A 332 -5.79 9.95 -34.23
CA LEU A 332 -4.45 9.36 -34.21
C LEU A 332 -3.54 10.00 -33.13
N GLU A 333 -3.62 11.31 -32.91
CA GLU A 333 -2.91 11.97 -31.80
C GLU A 333 -3.34 11.39 -30.45
N ILE A 334 -4.65 11.18 -30.24
CA ILE A 334 -5.18 10.59 -29.01
C ILE A 334 -4.70 9.14 -28.84
N LEU A 335 -4.69 8.35 -29.92
CA LEU A 335 -4.14 7.01 -29.89
C LEU A 335 -2.64 7.02 -29.51
N GLN A 336 -1.87 7.95 -30.06
CA GLN A 336 -0.45 8.08 -29.68
C GLN A 336 -0.27 8.47 -28.21
N PHE A 337 -1.13 9.34 -27.68
CA PHE A 337 -1.12 9.69 -26.26
C PHE A 337 -1.37 8.45 -25.38
N LEU A 338 -2.42 7.67 -25.70
CA LEU A 338 -2.74 6.43 -25.00
C LEU A 338 -1.54 5.45 -25.01
N GLN A 339 -0.92 5.27 -26.19
CA GLN A 339 0.17 4.29 -26.37
C GLN A 339 1.50 4.75 -25.78
N LYS A 340 1.84 6.06 -25.87
CA LYS A 340 3.16 6.58 -25.51
C LYS A 340 3.23 7.23 -24.14
N LYS A 341 2.12 7.79 -23.64
CA LYS A 341 2.06 8.48 -22.35
C LYS A 341 1.38 7.64 -21.26
N LEU A 342 0.35 6.87 -21.61
CA LEU A 342 -0.33 5.96 -20.71
C LEU A 342 0.11 4.50 -20.88
N PHE A 343 1.03 4.22 -21.81
CA PHE A 343 1.62 2.90 -22.07
C PHE A 343 0.59 1.78 -22.27
N CYS A 344 -0.62 2.12 -22.71
CA CYS A 344 -1.66 1.15 -23.07
C CYS A 344 -1.63 0.93 -24.58
N LYS A 345 -1.26 -0.28 -25.01
CA LYS A 345 -1.10 -0.63 -26.41
C LYS A 345 -1.99 -1.82 -26.77
N ASN A 346 -2.67 -1.73 -27.91
CA ASN A 346 -3.36 -2.86 -28.51
C ASN A 346 -2.93 -2.96 -30.00
N PRO A 347 -2.26 -4.04 -30.39
CA PRO A 347 -1.85 -4.24 -31.79
C PRO A 347 -3.00 -4.22 -32.78
N GLU A 348 -4.20 -4.58 -32.34
CA GLU A 348 -5.41 -4.67 -33.20
C GLU A 348 -6.01 -3.29 -33.53
N THR A 349 -5.59 -2.22 -32.87
CA THR A 349 -6.11 -0.85 -33.17
C THR A 349 -5.87 -0.41 -34.61
N LYS A 350 -4.86 -0.96 -35.29
CA LYS A 350 -4.58 -0.72 -36.72
C LYS A 350 -5.68 -1.23 -37.67
N ASN A 351 -6.53 -2.15 -37.18
CA ASN A 351 -7.60 -2.78 -37.93
C ASN A 351 -8.96 -2.11 -37.69
N LEU A 352 -9.04 -1.13 -36.78
CA LEU A 352 -10.28 -0.43 -36.41
C LEU A 352 -10.55 0.74 -37.36
N GLU A 353 -11.77 0.87 -37.78
CA GLU A 353 -12.28 2.09 -38.41
C GLU A 353 -12.38 3.24 -37.41
N ASP A 354 -12.38 4.49 -37.88
CA ASP A 354 -12.38 5.68 -36.99
C ASP A 354 -13.46 5.64 -35.91
N ALA A 355 -14.67 5.21 -36.22
CA ALA A 355 -15.75 5.13 -35.27
C ALA A 355 -15.49 4.10 -34.16
N GLU A 356 -14.97 2.94 -34.52
CA GLU A 356 -14.58 1.89 -33.56
C GLU A 356 -13.38 2.34 -32.71
N LEU A 357 -12.41 2.98 -33.34
CA LEU A 357 -11.23 3.53 -32.67
C LEU A 357 -11.61 4.60 -31.64
N VAL A 358 -12.57 5.48 -31.97
CA VAL A 358 -13.09 6.49 -31.03
C VAL A 358 -13.76 5.83 -29.83
N LEU A 359 -14.56 4.79 -30.02
CA LEU A 359 -15.19 4.03 -28.91
C LEU A 359 -14.12 3.39 -28.02
N TYR A 360 -13.13 2.75 -28.63
CA TYR A 360 -11.98 2.16 -27.93
C TYR A 360 -11.22 3.24 -27.11
N LEU A 361 -10.89 4.37 -27.69
CA LEU A 361 -10.18 5.46 -27.03
C LEU A 361 -10.97 6.01 -25.84
N LYS A 362 -12.28 6.22 -25.99
CA LYS A 362 -13.14 6.67 -24.90
C LYS A 362 -13.19 5.68 -23.75
N GLU A 363 -13.29 4.39 -24.04
CA GLU A 363 -13.26 3.33 -23.02
C GLU A 363 -11.93 3.30 -22.27
N LYS A 364 -10.78 3.41 -22.98
CA LYS A 364 -9.45 3.33 -22.37
C LYS A 364 -9.05 4.59 -21.62
N LEU A 365 -9.48 5.76 -22.07
CA LEU A 365 -9.15 7.03 -21.42
C LEU A 365 -10.04 7.32 -20.20
N ASN A 366 -11.32 6.91 -20.22
CA ASN A 366 -12.27 7.16 -19.13
C ASN A 366 -12.18 6.07 -18.04
N ARG A 367 -11.03 6.01 -17.38
CA ARG A 367 -10.72 5.07 -16.30
C ARG A 367 -10.06 5.80 -15.14
N PRO A 368 -10.09 5.25 -13.91
CA PRO A 368 -9.24 5.73 -12.85
C PRO A 368 -7.78 5.75 -13.32
N MET A 369 -7.00 6.70 -12.82
CA MET A 369 -5.59 6.84 -13.18
C MET A 369 -4.72 6.79 -11.95
N ARG A 370 -3.54 6.16 -12.06
CA ARG A 370 -2.52 6.20 -11.03
C ARG A 370 -1.14 6.49 -11.59
N VAL A 371 -0.35 7.20 -10.81
CA VAL A 371 1.09 7.34 -11.03
C VAL A 371 1.80 6.69 -9.86
N CYS A 372 2.69 5.76 -10.15
CA CYS A 372 3.42 4.99 -9.13
C CYS A 372 4.90 5.34 -9.19
N GLY A 373 5.47 5.75 -8.05
CA GLY A 373 6.91 5.87 -7.89
C GLY A 373 7.57 4.50 -7.96
N MET A 374 8.67 4.41 -8.70
CA MET A 374 9.51 3.21 -8.81
C MET A 374 10.92 3.55 -8.39
N VAL A 375 11.49 2.74 -7.50
CA VAL A 375 12.88 2.89 -7.06
C VAL A 375 13.78 1.86 -7.76
N LYS A 376 15.06 2.16 -7.85
CA LYS A 376 16.05 1.19 -8.33
C LYS A 376 16.05 -0.04 -7.44
N ASN A 377 16.08 -1.22 -8.07
CA ASN A 377 16.10 -2.48 -7.36
C ASN A 377 17.45 -2.68 -6.64
N VAL A 378 17.38 -2.87 -5.32
CA VAL A 378 18.55 -3.12 -4.45
C VAL A 378 18.43 -4.46 -3.73
N GLY A 379 17.59 -5.36 -4.23
CA GLY A 379 17.38 -6.70 -3.65
C GLY A 379 16.30 -6.77 -2.57
N GLU A 380 15.47 -5.74 -2.43
CA GLU A 380 14.32 -5.79 -1.51
C GLU A 380 13.20 -6.69 -2.06
N PRO A 381 12.55 -7.51 -1.21
CA PRO A 381 11.43 -8.33 -1.64
C PRO A 381 10.17 -7.48 -1.87
N GLY A 382 9.41 -7.80 -2.90
CA GLY A 382 8.15 -7.15 -3.23
C GLY A 382 7.82 -7.18 -4.72
N GLY A 383 6.80 -6.42 -5.12
CA GLY A 383 6.36 -6.34 -6.50
C GLY A 383 7.27 -5.48 -7.37
N GLY A 384 7.32 -5.81 -8.64
CA GLY A 384 8.04 -5.06 -9.66
C GLY A 384 7.12 -4.49 -10.74
N PRO A 385 7.62 -3.50 -11.50
CA PRO A 385 6.92 -2.92 -12.63
C PRO A 385 7.10 -3.77 -13.90
N PHE A 386 5.99 -4.10 -14.56
CA PHE A 386 5.96 -4.89 -15.78
C PHE A 386 5.02 -4.31 -16.82
N LEU A 387 5.26 -4.67 -18.08
CA LEU A 387 4.29 -4.61 -19.16
C LEU A 387 3.66 -6.00 -19.29
N ALA A 388 2.35 -6.10 -19.10
CA ALA A 388 1.63 -7.37 -19.11
C ALA A 388 0.44 -7.31 -20.08
N TYR A 389 0.06 -8.47 -20.58
CA TYR A 389 -1.13 -8.64 -21.41
C TYR A 389 -2.37 -8.71 -20.52
N ASN A 390 -3.37 -7.89 -20.82
CA ASN A 390 -4.67 -7.92 -20.21
C ASN A 390 -5.62 -8.89 -20.95
N SER A 391 -6.74 -9.20 -20.33
CA SER A 391 -7.74 -10.14 -20.89
C SER A 391 -8.33 -9.68 -22.23
N ASP A 392 -8.34 -8.39 -22.51
CA ASP A 392 -8.84 -7.78 -23.75
C ASP A 392 -7.76 -7.68 -24.85
N GLY A 393 -6.57 -8.27 -24.65
CA GLY A 393 -5.46 -8.24 -25.58
C GLY A 393 -4.61 -6.97 -25.55
N THR A 394 -4.95 -5.99 -24.72
CA THR A 394 -4.09 -4.82 -24.53
C THR A 394 -2.84 -5.17 -23.72
N ILE A 395 -1.78 -4.41 -23.93
CA ILE A 395 -0.56 -4.46 -23.10
C ILE A 395 -0.52 -3.15 -22.30
N SER A 396 -0.42 -3.26 -20.99
CA SER A 396 -0.34 -2.09 -20.10
C SER A 396 0.65 -2.28 -18.95
N LEU A 397 0.94 -1.19 -18.25
CA LEU A 397 1.80 -1.21 -17.07
C LEU A 397 1.07 -1.83 -15.89
N GLN A 398 1.71 -2.82 -15.25
CA GLN A 398 1.19 -3.55 -14.10
C GLN A 398 2.28 -3.68 -13.02
N ILE A 399 1.85 -3.71 -11.76
CA ILE A 399 2.71 -4.07 -10.63
C ILE A 399 2.42 -5.53 -10.29
N LEU A 400 3.43 -6.40 -10.40
CA LEU A 400 3.30 -7.84 -10.18
C LEU A 400 4.27 -8.34 -9.11
N GLU A 401 3.79 -9.30 -8.33
CA GLU A 401 4.60 -10.06 -7.39
C GLU A 401 5.01 -11.41 -7.97
N SER A 402 6.05 -12.03 -7.42
CA SER A 402 6.56 -13.31 -7.91
C SER A 402 5.49 -14.42 -7.96
N SER A 403 4.53 -14.40 -7.03
CA SER A 403 3.41 -15.36 -7.00
C SER A 403 2.46 -15.27 -8.20
N GLN A 404 2.50 -14.17 -8.94
CA GLN A 404 1.66 -13.93 -10.13
C GLN A 404 2.36 -14.28 -11.44
N ILE A 405 3.63 -14.68 -11.37
CA ILE A 405 4.50 -14.97 -12.51
C ILE A 405 4.86 -16.45 -12.49
N ASP A 406 4.86 -17.10 -13.66
CA ASP A 406 5.35 -18.46 -13.79
C ASP A 406 6.87 -18.49 -13.64
N MET A 407 7.32 -18.78 -12.40
CA MET A 407 8.74 -18.84 -12.07
C MET A 407 9.42 -20.14 -12.54
N ASP A 408 8.65 -21.11 -13.02
CA ASP A 408 9.16 -22.32 -13.65
C ASP A 408 9.48 -22.10 -15.14
N ASP A 409 8.93 -21.05 -15.75
CA ASP A 409 9.30 -20.58 -17.08
C ASP A 409 10.61 -19.77 -17.00
N PRO A 410 11.74 -20.25 -17.61
CA PRO A 410 13.04 -19.58 -17.53
C PRO A 410 13.03 -18.14 -18.05
N GLU A 411 12.25 -17.86 -19.12
CA GLU A 411 12.14 -16.52 -19.69
C GLU A 411 11.45 -15.55 -18.72
N LYS A 412 10.37 -15.98 -18.10
CA LYS A 412 9.61 -15.16 -17.13
C LYS A 412 10.42 -14.93 -15.85
N LYS A 413 11.08 -15.97 -15.38
CA LYS A 413 12.01 -15.88 -14.24
C LYS A 413 13.13 -14.89 -14.51
N GLU A 414 13.75 -14.94 -15.67
CA GLU A 414 14.80 -14.02 -16.06
C GLU A 414 14.28 -12.56 -16.13
N MET A 415 13.08 -12.34 -16.69
CA MET A 415 12.44 -11.01 -16.70
C MET A 415 12.24 -10.46 -15.28
N PHE A 416 11.83 -11.31 -14.34
CA PHE A 416 11.63 -10.93 -12.95
C PHE A 416 12.97 -10.61 -12.25
N GLU A 417 13.95 -11.51 -12.35
CA GLU A 417 15.25 -11.39 -11.67
C GLU A 417 16.10 -10.23 -12.20
N LYS A 418 15.99 -9.91 -13.50
CA LYS A 418 16.67 -8.78 -14.14
C LYS A 418 15.91 -7.45 -14.06
N GLY A 419 14.79 -7.41 -13.36
CA GLY A 419 14.01 -6.19 -13.13
C GLY A 419 14.87 -5.08 -12.52
N THR A 420 14.95 -3.93 -13.21
CA THR A 420 15.80 -2.80 -12.80
C THR A 420 15.21 -1.95 -11.70
N HIS A 421 13.91 -2.06 -11.50
CA HIS A 421 13.14 -1.24 -10.55
C HIS A 421 12.19 -2.11 -9.71
N PHE A 422 11.75 -1.52 -8.63
CA PHE A 422 10.93 -2.14 -7.60
C PHE A 422 9.82 -1.16 -7.17
N ASN A 423 8.67 -1.69 -6.76
CA ASN A 423 7.53 -0.92 -6.26
C ASN A 423 7.66 -0.64 -4.75
N PRO A 424 7.92 0.62 -4.33
CA PRO A 424 7.99 0.97 -2.91
C PRO A 424 6.62 1.18 -2.26
N VAL A 425 5.52 0.99 -3.00
CA VAL A 425 4.15 1.35 -2.61
C VAL A 425 4.05 2.85 -2.33
N ASP A 426 4.36 3.63 -3.34
CA ASP A 426 4.29 5.09 -3.35
C ASP A 426 3.47 5.53 -4.57
N LEU A 427 2.16 5.77 -4.38
CA LEU A 427 1.22 6.01 -5.45
C LEU A 427 0.44 7.30 -5.22
N VAL A 428 -0.02 7.86 -6.34
CA VAL A 428 -1.06 8.89 -6.36
C VAL A 428 -2.12 8.51 -7.39
N CYS A 429 -3.39 8.65 -7.01
CA CYS A 429 -4.54 8.16 -7.75
C CYS A 429 -5.53 9.28 -8.05
N ALA A 430 -6.12 9.29 -9.25
CA ALA A 430 -7.25 10.13 -9.64
C ALA A 430 -8.47 9.24 -9.85
N VAL A 431 -9.55 9.52 -9.11
CA VAL A 431 -10.68 8.59 -8.94
C VAL A 431 -12.02 9.17 -9.42
N ARG A 432 -11.98 10.26 -10.23
CA ARG A 432 -13.16 10.85 -10.88
C ARG A 432 -13.00 10.86 -12.39
N ASP A 433 -14.13 10.73 -13.08
CA ASP A 433 -14.21 10.88 -14.53
C ASP A 433 -14.11 12.37 -14.96
N TYR A 434 -14.02 12.60 -16.27
CA TYR A 434 -13.94 13.95 -16.85
C TYR A 434 -15.21 14.81 -16.66
N LYS A 435 -16.32 14.19 -16.22
CA LYS A 435 -17.57 14.88 -15.85
C LYS A 435 -17.66 15.16 -14.35
N GLY A 436 -16.65 14.75 -13.59
CA GLY A 436 -16.57 14.92 -12.13
C GLY A 436 -17.28 13.84 -11.33
N HIS A 437 -17.82 12.78 -11.97
CA HIS A 437 -18.43 11.67 -11.25
C HIS A 437 -17.35 10.77 -10.70
N LYS A 438 -17.60 10.24 -9.52
CA LYS A 438 -16.72 9.27 -8.89
C LYS A 438 -16.81 7.93 -9.61
N PHE A 439 -15.67 7.32 -9.90
CA PHE A 439 -15.64 5.93 -10.38
C PHE A 439 -16.05 4.97 -9.27
N ASP A 440 -16.75 3.89 -9.64
CA ASP A 440 -16.88 2.71 -8.78
C ASP A 440 -15.66 1.83 -9.00
N LEU A 441 -14.67 1.96 -8.08
CA LEU A 441 -13.34 1.36 -8.23
C LEU A 441 -13.36 -0.16 -8.26
N VAL A 442 -14.39 -0.78 -7.68
CA VAL A 442 -14.54 -2.25 -7.65
C VAL A 442 -14.72 -2.82 -9.05
N ASN A 443 -15.31 -2.04 -9.98
CA ASN A 443 -15.50 -2.46 -11.37
C ASN A 443 -14.20 -2.53 -12.19
N PHE A 444 -13.08 -2.03 -11.65
CA PHE A 444 -11.78 -2.00 -12.31
C PHE A 444 -10.79 -3.02 -11.73
N VAL A 445 -11.30 -3.99 -10.95
CA VAL A 445 -10.52 -5.08 -10.35
C VAL A 445 -10.45 -6.26 -11.31
N ASP A 446 -9.23 -6.74 -11.61
CA ASP A 446 -9.06 -8.04 -12.27
C ASP A 446 -9.13 -9.17 -11.24
N LYS A 447 -10.29 -9.79 -11.13
CA LYS A 447 -10.55 -10.89 -10.19
C LYS A 447 -9.70 -12.14 -10.44
N ALA A 448 -9.13 -12.29 -11.65
CA ALA A 448 -8.29 -13.43 -12.01
C ALA A 448 -6.85 -13.33 -11.43
N THR A 449 -6.53 -12.25 -10.74
CA THR A 449 -5.18 -11.98 -10.19
C THR A 449 -5.05 -12.20 -8.68
N GLY A 450 -6.02 -12.84 -8.06
CA GLY A 450 -5.90 -13.34 -6.69
C GLY A 450 -4.85 -14.44 -6.57
N PHE A 451 -4.59 -14.92 -5.37
CA PHE A 451 -3.71 -16.07 -5.15
C PHE A 451 -4.12 -16.90 -3.93
N ILE A 452 -3.63 -18.14 -3.88
CA ILE A 452 -3.90 -19.06 -2.78
C ILE A 452 -2.63 -19.17 -1.93
N SER A 453 -2.78 -18.91 -0.62
CA SER A 453 -1.72 -19.11 0.37
C SER A 453 -2.05 -20.30 1.28
N TYR A 454 -1.01 -21.01 1.70
CA TYR A 454 -1.13 -22.15 2.60
C TYR A 454 -0.85 -21.69 4.04
N LYS A 455 -1.73 -22.05 4.94
CA LYS A 455 -1.69 -21.68 6.36
C LYS A 455 -2.00 -22.90 7.21
N SER A 456 -1.94 -22.74 8.52
CA SER A 456 -2.42 -23.75 9.47
C SER A 456 -3.24 -23.10 10.58
N LYS A 457 -4.18 -23.85 11.15
CA LYS A 457 -4.95 -23.46 12.32
C LYS A 457 -5.18 -24.70 13.20
N ASN A 458 -4.81 -24.59 14.48
CA ASN A 458 -4.97 -25.70 15.45
C ASN A 458 -4.34 -27.02 14.94
N GLY A 459 -3.17 -26.93 14.30
CA GLY A 459 -2.46 -28.10 13.74
C GLY A 459 -3.06 -28.69 12.46
N LYS A 460 -4.05 -28.05 11.85
CA LYS A 460 -4.64 -28.45 10.57
C LYS A 460 -4.25 -27.47 9.47
N ASP A 461 -3.78 -28.02 8.35
CA ASP A 461 -3.46 -27.22 7.17
C ASP A 461 -4.74 -26.73 6.48
N LEU A 462 -4.67 -25.52 5.95
CA LEU A 462 -5.75 -24.89 5.21
C LEU A 462 -5.21 -24.03 4.06
N LYS A 463 -6.07 -23.79 3.10
CA LYS A 463 -5.89 -22.83 2.00
C LYS A 463 -6.63 -21.55 2.34
N ALA A 464 -5.95 -20.41 2.16
CA ALA A 464 -6.54 -19.09 2.27
C ALA A 464 -6.52 -18.41 0.91
N LEU A 465 -7.63 -17.78 0.54
CA LEU A 465 -7.76 -16.99 -0.67
C LEU A 465 -7.36 -15.54 -0.36
N GLU A 466 -6.41 -15.04 -1.12
CA GLU A 466 -6.02 -13.63 -1.09
C GLU A 466 -6.66 -12.92 -2.29
N LEU A 467 -7.38 -11.82 -2.04
CA LEU A 467 -7.96 -10.99 -3.10
C LEU A 467 -6.85 -10.33 -3.93
N PRO A 468 -7.14 -9.91 -5.19
CA PRO A 468 -6.21 -9.12 -5.98
C PRO A 468 -5.67 -7.94 -5.17
N GLY A 469 -4.33 -7.85 -5.01
CA GLY A 469 -3.70 -6.86 -4.14
C GLY A 469 -4.06 -5.43 -4.53
N LEU A 470 -4.14 -4.50 -3.56
CA LEU A 470 -4.63 -3.14 -3.75
C LEU A 470 -3.93 -2.40 -4.89
N TRP A 471 -2.59 -2.45 -4.94
CA TRP A 471 -1.78 -1.84 -6.00
C TRP A 471 -1.36 -2.82 -7.11
N ASN A 472 -1.85 -4.05 -7.07
CA ASN A 472 -1.67 -5.08 -8.11
C ASN A 472 -2.97 -5.20 -8.92
N GLY A 473 -3.62 -6.35 -8.89
CA GLY A 473 -4.81 -6.65 -9.65
C GLY A 473 -6.06 -5.83 -9.30
N ALA A 474 -6.15 -5.25 -8.10
CA ALA A 474 -7.26 -4.36 -7.76
C ALA A 474 -7.24 -3.04 -8.54
N MET A 475 -6.10 -2.65 -9.09
CA MET A 475 -5.94 -1.48 -9.97
C MET A 475 -5.49 -1.88 -11.40
N SER A 476 -5.76 -3.12 -11.81
CA SER A 476 -5.33 -3.64 -13.11
C SER A 476 -5.90 -2.85 -14.29
N ASP A 477 -7.18 -2.52 -14.24
CA ASP A 477 -7.87 -1.80 -15.31
C ASP A 477 -7.75 -0.26 -15.20
N TRP A 478 -6.82 0.25 -14.39
CA TRP A 478 -6.53 1.66 -14.29
C TRP A 478 -5.51 2.10 -15.34
N ASN A 479 -5.59 3.35 -15.76
CA ASN A 479 -4.50 3.98 -16.48
C ASN A 479 -3.31 4.15 -15.53
N THR A 480 -2.22 3.44 -15.81
CA THR A 480 -1.04 3.37 -14.93
C THR A 480 0.17 4.00 -15.59
N VAL A 481 0.88 4.84 -14.85
CA VAL A 481 2.16 5.44 -15.25
C VAL A 481 3.19 5.20 -14.15
N PHE A 482 4.40 4.82 -14.54
CA PHE A 482 5.53 4.66 -13.63
C PHE A 482 6.50 5.82 -13.76
N VAL A 483 6.98 6.33 -12.63
CA VAL A 483 7.96 7.41 -12.55
C VAL A 483 9.12 6.97 -11.66
N GLU A 484 10.34 7.10 -12.13
CA GLU A 484 11.51 6.84 -11.27
C GLU A 484 11.54 7.88 -10.13
N VAL A 485 11.67 7.39 -8.91
CA VAL A 485 11.86 8.19 -7.71
C VAL A 485 13.13 7.76 -6.98
N SER A 486 13.70 8.65 -6.17
CA SER A 486 14.93 8.35 -5.44
C SER A 486 14.71 7.19 -4.45
N LEU A 487 15.72 6.34 -4.31
CA LEU A 487 15.74 5.28 -3.29
C LEU A 487 15.59 5.85 -1.86
N SER A 488 15.99 7.10 -1.63
CA SER A 488 15.80 7.81 -0.37
C SER A 488 14.35 7.95 0.08
N THR A 489 13.38 7.76 -0.83
CA THR A 489 11.94 7.77 -0.53
C THR A 489 11.44 6.44 0.04
N PHE A 490 12.27 5.38 0.05
CA PHE A 490 11.88 4.04 0.47
C PHE A 490 12.67 3.59 1.70
N ASN A 491 12.06 3.73 2.86
CA ASN A 491 12.69 3.42 4.16
C ASN A 491 11.72 2.64 5.07
N PRO A 492 11.26 1.46 4.66
CA PRO A 492 10.32 0.67 5.46
C PRO A 492 11.00 0.08 6.69
N VAL A 493 10.21 -0.06 7.76
CA VAL A 493 10.62 -0.76 8.98
C VAL A 493 10.00 -2.14 9.00
N LYS A 494 10.76 -3.17 8.60
CA LYS A 494 10.33 -4.57 8.57
C LYS A 494 10.66 -5.28 9.87
N THR A 495 11.82 -5.00 10.45
CA THR A 495 12.27 -5.47 11.76
C THR A 495 12.55 -4.31 12.70
N VAL A 496 12.56 -4.55 14.02
CA VAL A 496 12.84 -3.47 14.98
C VAL A 496 14.23 -2.87 14.78
N ASN A 497 15.20 -3.68 14.37
CA ASN A 497 16.57 -3.20 14.11
C ASN A 497 16.68 -2.30 12.89
N ASP A 498 15.67 -2.27 12.00
CA ASP A 498 15.65 -1.29 10.90
C ASP A 498 15.60 0.16 11.43
N LEU A 499 15.03 0.36 12.62
CA LEU A 499 15.05 1.66 13.30
C LEU A 499 16.44 2.15 13.70
N LEU A 500 17.45 1.26 13.70
CA LEU A 500 18.85 1.62 13.98
C LEU A 500 19.60 2.10 12.73
N ARG A 501 18.98 1.98 11.55
CA ARG A 501 19.56 2.48 10.30
C ARG A 501 19.63 4.02 10.35
N GLU A 502 20.64 4.59 9.68
CA GLU A 502 20.88 6.03 9.66
C GLU A 502 19.64 6.83 9.21
N GLN A 503 18.82 6.26 8.32
CA GLN A 503 17.60 6.88 7.82
C GLN A 503 16.50 7.05 8.89
N HIS A 504 16.61 6.39 10.04
CA HIS A 504 15.67 6.47 11.15
C HIS A 504 16.25 7.13 12.42
N GLN A 505 17.54 7.58 12.37
CA GLN A 505 18.24 8.19 13.49
C GLN A 505 18.30 9.71 13.43
#